data_93cd84734584645850ddb128365401cb
#
_entry.id   93cd84734584645850ddb128365401cb
#
_cell.length_a   1.000
_cell.length_b   1.000
_cell.length_c   1.000
_cell.angle_alpha   90.00
_cell.angle_beta   90.00
_cell.angle_gamma   90.00
#
_symmetry.space_group_name_H-M   'P 1'
#
loop_
_entity.id
_entity.type
_entity.pdbx_description
1 polymer ?
#
loop_
_entity_poly.entity_id
_entity_poly.type
_entity_poly.pdbx_seq_one_letter_code
_entity_poly.pdbx_strand_id
1 'polypeptide(L)'
;SKTSGKAGYQPVCQNEWTPLCDKRKYKCADCPNRQFSPLTYNDYYRHLEGKDSDGRDVIGLYVLNEDNTCHLLCTDFDDKNCEHGYQDDVLAFVDVCRSWNVPYSIERSRSGNGAHVWIFFDSPELAVKARKLGNAILTEAMNRDGKIGFKSYDRFFPNQDTLPEGGLGNLV
;
A
#
# COMPACT_ATOMS: atom_id res chain seq x y z
N SER A 1 1.54 -7.64 -19.50
CA SER A 1 2.15 -7.27 -20.80
C SER A 1 3.40 -8.14 -21.00
N LYS A 2 3.39 -9.03 -22.00
CA LYS A 2 4.52 -9.95 -22.31
C LYS A 2 5.76 -9.24 -22.89
N THR A 3 5.78 -7.93 -22.96
CA THR A 3 6.86 -7.16 -23.62
C THR A 3 7.95 -6.65 -22.69
N SER A 4 7.78 -6.69 -21.36
CA SER A 4 8.79 -6.17 -20.43
C SER A 4 9.30 -7.17 -19.38
N GLY A 5 8.76 -8.38 -19.33
CA GLY A 5 9.13 -9.39 -18.32
C GLY A 5 8.77 -9.01 -16.87
N LYS A 6 8.15 -7.86 -16.64
CA LYS A 6 7.73 -7.41 -15.31
C LYS A 6 6.28 -7.78 -15.08
N ALA A 7 6.01 -8.56 -14.05
CA ALA A 7 4.68 -8.73 -13.51
C ALA A 7 4.19 -7.39 -12.95
N GLY A 8 2.94 -7.04 -13.23
CA GLY A 8 2.31 -5.80 -12.74
C GLY A 8 0.89 -6.06 -12.32
N TYR A 9 0.43 -5.29 -11.34
CA TYR A 9 -0.98 -5.29 -10.94
C TYR A 9 -1.80 -4.40 -11.85
N GLN A 10 -3.08 -4.74 -12.00
CA GLN A 10 -4.06 -3.92 -12.70
C GLN A 10 -5.40 -4.00 -11.98
N PRO A 11 -6.26 -2.97 -12.08
CA PRO A 11 -7.58 -3.01 -11.49
C PRO A 11 -8.40 -4.17 -12.03
N VAL A 12 -9.16 -4.85 -11.16
CA VAL A 12 -10.12 -5.87 -11.55
C VAL A 12 -11.36 -5.18 -12.09
N CYS A 13 -11.68 -5.42 -13.37
CA CYS A 13 -12.77 -4.76 -14.08
C CYS A 13 -13.71 -5.80 -14.69
N GLN A 14 -15.02 -5.66 -14.47
CA GLN A 14 -16.04 -6.57 -15.00
C GLN A 14 -16.09 -6.57 -16.53
N ASN A 15 -15.68 -5.46 -17.16
CA ASN A 15 -15.60 -5.37 -18.61
C ASN A 15 -14.28 -5.87 -19.20
N GLU A 16 -13.34 -6.35 -18.37
CA GLU A 16 -12.10 -6.93 -18.86
C GLU A 16 -12.39 -8.13 -19.76
N TRP A 17 -11.72 -8.19 -20.89
CA TRP A 17 -11.90 -9.21 -21.93
C TRP A 17 -13.24 -9.19 -22.69
N THR A 18 -14.09 -8.18 -22.47
CA THR A 18 -15.28 -7.96 -23.28
C THR A 18 -14.98 -7.00 -24.45
N PRO A 19 -15.87 -6.88 -25.48
CA PRO A 19 -15.72 -5.90 -26.54
C PRO A 19 -15.65 -4.43 -26.08
N LEU A 20 -16.08 -4.14 -24.83
CA LEU A 20 -16.01 -2.82 -24.22
C LEU A 20 -14.61 -2.48 -23.69
N CYS A 21 -13.70 -3.46 -23.58
CA CYS A 21 -12.35 -3.30 -23.06
C CYS A 21 -11.35 -3.11 -24.20
N ASP A 22 -11.05 -1.87 -24.54
CA ASP A 22 -10.00 -1.54 -25.52
C ASP A 22 -8.74 -1.01 -24.83
N LYS A 23 -7.87 -1.91 -24.36
CA LYS A 23 -6.59 -1.59 -23.70
C LYS A 23 -5.56 -0.92 -24.63
N ARG A 24 -5.80 -0.88 -25.95
CA ARG A 24 -4.94 -0.18 -26.92
C ARG A 24 -5.28 1.30 -26.95
N LYS A 25 -6.58 1.61 -26.77
CA LYS A 25 -7.10 2.98 -26.86
C LYS A 25 -7.07 3.71 -25.51
N TYR A 26 -7.35 3.00 -24.40
CA TYR A 26 -7.49 3.61 -23.09
C TYR A 26 -6.64 2.87 -22.03
N LYS A 27 -6.04 3.63 -21.13
CA LYS A 27 -5.57 3.10 -19.85
C LYS A 27 -6.77 2.81 -18.94
N CYS A 28 -6.66 1.86 -18.00
CA CYS A 28 -7.77 1.53 -17.09
C CYS A 28 -8.25 2.74 -16.28
N ALA A 29 -7.34 3.65 -15.91
CA ALA A 29 -7.69 4.89 -15.21
C ALA A 29 -8.61 5.81 -15.99
N ASP A 30 -8.42 5.89 -17.33
CA ASP A 30 -9.11 6.83 -18.22
C ASP A 30 -10.24 6.15 -19.02
N CYS A 31 -10.52 4.86 -18.77
CA CYS A 31 -11.47 4.08 -19.55
C CYS A 31 -12.92 4.49 -19.24
N PRO A 32 -13.71 4.96 -20.25
CA PRO A 32 -15.11 5.33 -20.02
C PRO A 32 -16.01 4.13 -19.69
N ASN A 33 -15.57 2.92 -20.01
CA ASN A 33 -16.30 1.68 -19.76
C ASN A 33 -15.79 0.93 -18.53
N ARG A 34 -14.99 1.58 -17.69
CA ARG A 34 -14.47 0.94 -16.48
C ARG A 34 -15.60 0.63 -15.51
N GLN A 35 -15.60 -0.60 -15.03
CA GLN A 35 -16.53 -1.09 -14.01
C GLN A 35 -15.74 -1.96 -13.04
N PHE A 36 -15.13 -1.33 -12.03
CA PHE A 36 -14.30 -2.03 -11.07
C PHE A 36 -15.15 -2.96 -10.21
N SER A 37 -14.64 -4.17 -9.97
CA SER A 37 -15.28 -5.14 -9.09
C SER A 37 -14.98 -4.79 -7.64
N PRO A 38 -15.99 -4.80 -6.77
CA PRO A 38 -15.74 -4.70 -5.33
C PRO A 38 -14.97 -5.94 -4.87
N LEU A 39 -14.14 -5.76 -3.85
CA LEU A 39 -13.45 -6.86 -3.19
C LEU A 39 -14.49 -7.72 -2.44
N THR A 40 -14.43 -9.02 -2.61
CA THR A 40 -15.36 -9.97 -1.98
C THR A 40 -14.66 -10.78 -0.88
N TYR A 41 -15.45 -11.41 0.00
CA TYR A 41 -14.93 -12.34 1.01
C TYR A 41 -14.12 -13.47 0.38
N ASN A 42 -14.53 -13.97 -0.79
CA ASN A 42 -13.81 -15.02 -1.48
C ASN A 42 -12.43 -14.57 -1.98
N ASP A 43 -12.26 -13.30 -2.34
CA ASP A 43 -10.96 -12.75 -2.76
C ASP A 43 -10.00 -12.71 -1.57
N TYR A 44 -10.47 -12.29 -0.40
CA TYR A 44 -9.66 -12.35 0.83
C TYR A 44 -9.29 -13.78 1.19
N TYR A 45 -10.26 -14.70 1.14
CA TYR A 45 -10.03 -16.11 1.46
C TYR A 45 -8.96 -16.72 0.56
N ARG A 46 -9.06 -16.51 -0.75
CA ARG A 46 -8.08 -17.01 -1.72
C ARG A 46 -6.71 -16.40 -1.51
N HIS A 47 -6.65 -15.12 -1.21
CA HIS A 47 -5.40 -14.42 -0.89
C HIS A 47 -4.70 -15.03 0.33
N LEU A 48 -5.45 -15.30 1.39
CA LEU A 48 -4.91 -15.91 2.61
C LEU A 48 -4.54 -17.39 2.40
N GLU A 49 -5.26 -18.09 1.55
CA GLU A 49 -4.97 -19.48 1.21
C GLU A 49 -3.68 -19.63 0.39
N GLY A 50 -3.39 -18.66 -0.47
CA GLY A 50 -2.15 -18.57 -1.24
C GLY A 50 -1.87 -19.76 -2.16
N LYS A 51 -2.92 -20.46 -2.65
CA LYS A 51 -2.78 -21.68 -3.45
C LYS A 51 -2.46 -21.46 -4.92
N ASP A 52 -2.72 -20.25 -5.45
CA ASP A 52 -2.47 -19.98 -6.87
C ASP A 52 -0.97 -19.72 -7.11
N SER A 53 -0.29 -20.68 -7.71
CA SER A 53 1.12 -20.59 -8.08
C SER A 53 1.43 -19.45 -9.06
N ASP A 54 0.42 -19.00 -9.85
CA ASP A 54 0.57 -17.91 -10.81
C ASP A 54 0.43 -16.54 -10.15
N GLY A 55 0.16 -16.48 -8.83
CA GLY A 55 0.05 -15.26 -8.05
C GLY A 55 -1.22 -14.43 -8.32
N ARG A 56 -2.25 -15.04 -8.95
CA ARG A 56 -3.53 -14.37 -9.22
C ARG A 56 -4.36 -14.12 -7.98
N ASP A 57 -4.04 -14.81 -6.88
CA ASP A 57 -4.70 -14.65 -5.59
C ASP A 57 -4.08 -13.52 -4.75
N VAL A 58 -3.00 -12.88 -5.23
CA VAL A 58 -2.42 -11.72 -4.56
C VAL A 58 -3.28 -10.49 -4.86
N ILE A 59 -3.85 -9.90 -3.83
CA ILE A 59 -4.62 -8.67 -3.93
C ILE A 59 -3.75 -7.47 -3.54
N GLY A 60 -4.04 -6.34 -4.15
CA GLY A 60 -3.50 -5.05 -3.76
C GLY A 60 -4.63 -4.03 -3.68
N LEU A 61 -4.47 -3.03 -2.83
CA LEU A 61 -5.48 -2.03 -2.56
C LEU A 61 -5.03 -0.65 -3.03
N TYR A 62 -5.94 0.07 -3.70
CA TYR A 62 -5.80 1.50 -3.88
C TYR A 62 -6.35 2.19 -2.64
N VAL A 63 -5.46 2.77 -1.85
CA VAL A 63 -5.79 3.26 -0.51
C VAL A 63 -6.32 4.69 -0.48
N LEU A 64 -6.17 5.44 -1.57
CA LEU A 64 -6.62 6.82 -1.67
C LEU A 64 -7.97 6.89 -2.38
N ASN A 65 -8.97 7.42 -1.69
CA ASN A 65 -10.32 7.64 -2.20
C ASN A 65 -10.40 8.88 -3.11
N GLU A 66 -11.48 9.00 -3.90
CA GLU A 66 -11.71 10.13 -4.81
C GLU A 66 -11.84 11.49 -4.09
N ASP A 67 -12.29 11.47 -2.83
CA ASP A 67 -12.40 12.65 -1.96
C ASP A 67 -11.11 12.97 -1.18
N ASN A 68 -9.99 12.36 -1.56
CA ASN A 68 -8.67 12.49 -0.92
C ASN A 68 -8.62 11.97 0.53
N THR A 69 -9.54 11.08 0.90
CA THR A 69 -9.50 10.37 2.18
C THR A 69 -8.87 8.98 2.03
N CYS A 70 -8.52 8.38 3.16
CA CYS A 70 -8.06 7.00 3.26
C CYS A 70 -8.55 6.37 4.56
N HIS A 71 -8.71 5.05 4.57
CA HIS A 71 -9.08 4.27 5.76
C HIS A 71 -7.87 3.73 6.53
N LEU A 72 -6.69 3.89 5.96
CA LEU A 72 -5.46 3.36 6.54
C LEU A 72 -4.24 4.17 6.13
N LEU A 73 -3.20 4.06 6.94
CA LEU A 73 -1.83 4.40 6.59
C LEU A 73 -1.00 3.12 6.62
N CYS A 74 -0.31 2.81 5.54
CA CYS A 74 0.68 1.76 5.50
C CYS A 74 2.07 2.37 5.32
N THR A 75 3.00 1.97 6.16
CA THR A 75 4.42 2.35 6.06
C THR A 75 5.20 1.17 5.51
N ASP A 76 5.87 1.36 4.39
CA ASP A 76 6.64 0.33 3.69
C ASP A 76 8.12 0.43 4.06
N PHE A 77 8.68 -0.68 4.51
CA PHE A 77 10.09 -0.86 4.86
C PHE A 77 10.70 -1.97 4.02
N ASP A 78 11.71 -1.62 3.23
CA ASP A 78 12.43 -2.51 2.33
C ASP A 78 13.92 -2.61 2.70
N ASP A 79 14.47 -3.82 2.73
CA ASP A 79 15.88 -4.07 3.11
C ASP A 79 16.89 -3.83 1.97
N LYS A 80 16.56 -2.97 1.02
CA LYS A 80 17.39 -2.82 -0.22
C LYS A 80 18.83 -2.35 0.02
N ASN A 81 19.13 -1.69 1.13
CA ASN A 81 20.46 -1.12 1.39
C ASN A 81 20.76 -0.95 2.90
N CYS A 82 20.18 -1.77 3.76
CA CYS A 82 20.36 -1.62 5.22
C CYS A 82 21.42 -2.56 5.76
N GLU A 83 22.52 -2.01 6.31
CA GLU A 83 23.57 -2.79 6.99
C GLU A 83 23.04 -3.54 8.23
N HIS A 84 21.94 -3.08 8.82
CA HIS A 84 21.33 -3.63 10.04
C HIS A 84 19.96 -4.31 9.83
N GLY A 85 19.49 -4.38 8.56
CA GLY A 85 18.16 -4.89 8.25
C GLY A 85 17.04 -3.87 8.50
N TYR A 86 15.83 -4.20 8.04
CA TYR A 86 14.64 -3.35 8.21
C TYR A 86 14.03 -3.44 9.60
N GLN A 87 14.39 -4.48 10.36
CA GLN A 87 13.74 -4.82 11.63
C GLN A 87 13.92 -3.72 12.68
N ASP A 88 15.11 -3.13 12.78
CA ASP A 88 15.39 -2.07 13.75
C ASP A 88 14.58 -0.81 13.45
N ASP A 89 14.46 -0.44 12.17
CA ASP A 89 13.63 0.69 11.75
C ASP A 89 12.14 0.44 12.05
N VAL A 90 11.63 -0.77 11.77
CA VAL A 90 10.25 -1.16 12.09
C VAL A 90 10.01 -1.09 13.60
N LEU A 91 10.92 -1.66 14.41
CA LEU A 91 10.79 -1.64 15.88
C LEU A 91 10.78 -0.21 16.42
N ALA A 92 11.66 0.66 15.92
CA ALA A 92 11.69 2.06 16.34
C ALA A 92 10.37 2.78 16.00
N PHE A 93 9.81 2.53 14.80
CA PHE A 93 8.53 3.09 14.39
C PHE A 93 7.37 2.63 15.29
N VAL A 94 7.27 1.33 15.55
CA VAL A 94 6.16 0.79 16.36
C VAL A 94 6.29 1.10 17.84
N ASP A 95 7.50 1.35 18.37
CA ASP A 95 7.70 1.80 19.74
C ASP A 95 7.13 3.21 19.97
N VAL A 96 7.21 4.07 18.96
CA VAL A 96 6.49 5.36 18.99
C VAL A 96 4.98 5.12 18.96
N CYS A 97 4.49 4.25 18.06
CA CYS A 97 3.07 3.92 18.01
C CYS A 97 2.56 3.44 19.37
N ARG A 98 3.28 2.53 20.03
CA ARG A 98 2.94 2.05 21.38
C ARG A 98 2.88 3.19 22.39
N SER A 99 3.89 4.05 22.41
CA SER A 99 3.97 5.15 23.39
C SER A 99 2.87 6.21 23.20
N TRP A 100 2.37 6.35 21.98
CA TRP A 100 1.28 7.27 21.62
C TRP A 100 -0.09 6.58 21.63
N ASN A 101 -0.17 5.29 22.01
CA ASN A 101 -1.39 4.47 21.96
C ASN A 101 -2.05 4.46 20.56
N VAL A 102 -1.23 4.45 19.51
CA VAL A 102 -1.68 4.28 18.13
C VAL A 102 -1.73 2.78 17.81
N PRO A 103 -2.92 2.18 17.56
CA PRO A 103 -3.03 0.79 17.17
C PRO A 103 -2.33 0.55 15.83
N TYR A 104 -1.61 -0.58 15.72
CA TYR A 104 -0.92 -0.96 14.49
C TYR A 104 -0.91 -2.47 14.31
N SER A 105 -0.63 -2.90 13.08
CA SER A 105 -0.32 -4.29 12.73
C SER A 105 0.96 -4.34 11.91
N ILE A 106 1.76 -5.40 12.07
CA ILE A 106 2.98 -5.61 11.29
C ILE A 106 2.73 -6.79 10.35
N GLU A 107 3.05 -6.59 9.09
CA GLU A 107 3.07 -7.63 8.07
C GLU A 107 4.49 -7.78 7.54
N ARG A 108 4.98 -9.01 7.42
CA ARG A 108 6.21 -9.28 6.69
C ARG A 108 5.93 -9.24 5.19
N SER A 109 6.73 -8.49 4.44
CA SER A 109 6.56 -8.40 2.99
C SER A 109 6.68 -9.78 2.32
N ARG A 110 6.03 -9.95 1.17
CA ARG A 110 6.04 -11.21 0.39
C ARG A 110 7.46 -11.68 0.05
N SER A 111 8.37 -10.77 -0.21
CA SER A 111 9.78 -11.10 -0.48
C SER A 111 10.51 -11.66 0.74
N GLY A 112 9.99 -11.44 1.94
CA GLY A 112 10.63 -11.74 3.21
C GLY A 112 11.69 -10.74 3.63
N ASN A 113 12.01 -9.75 2.78
CA ASN A 113 13.09 -8.78 2.98
C ASN A 113 12.57 -7.37 3.26
N GLY A 114 11.44 -7.27 3.94
CA GLY A 114 10.80 -6.02 4.31
C GLY A 114 9.59 -6.24 5.17
N ALA A 115 8.92 -5.16 5.54
CA ALA A 115 7.68 -5.18 6.30
C ALA A 115 6.79 -4.00 5.94
N HIS A 116 5.49 -4.21 6.15
CA HIS A 116 4.49 -3.15 6.18
C HIS A 116 4.03 -2.93 7.61
N VAL A 117 3.95 -1.68 8.04
CA VAL A 117 3.29 -1.31 9.30
C VAL A 117 1.98 -0.61 8.95
N TRP A 118 0.86 -1.22 9.38
CA TRP A 118 -0.49 -0.80 9.08
C TRP A 118 -1.11 -0.08 10.27
N ILE A 119 -1.67 1.09 10.04
CA ILE A 119 -2.50 1.84 10.99
C ILE A 119 -3.86 2.02 10.33
N PHE A 120 -4.92 1.48 10.95
CA PHE A 120 -6.29 1.56 10.45
C PHE A 120 -7.05 2.66 11.18
N PHE A 121 -7.87 3.40 10.45
CA PHE A 121 -8.71 4.46 10.99
C PHE A 121 -10.16 3.98 11.11
N ASP A 122 -10.84 4.35 12.19
CA ASP A 122 -12.26 3.99 12.43
C ASP A 122 -13.21 4.65 11.42
N SER A 123 -12.80 5.77 10.86
CA SER A 123 -13.49 6.51 9.79
C SER A 123 -12.49 7.01 8.75
N PRO A 124 -12.96 7.36 7.52
CA PRO A 124 -12.06 7.94 6.53
C PRO A 124 -11.40 9.22 7.04
N GLU A 125 -10.08 9.30 6.92
CA GLU A 125 -9.28 10.46 7.26
C GLU A 125 -8.62 11.07 6.02
N LEU A 126 -8.41 12.39 6.00
CA LEU A 126 -7.70 13.03 4.91
C LEU A 126 -6.29 12.43 4.77
N ALA A 127 -5.90 12.06 3.55
CA ALA A 127 -4.58 11.47 3.27
C ALA A 127 -3.42 12.34 3.78
N VAL A 128 -3.57 13.68 3.69
CA VAL A 128 -2.58 14.61 4.24
C VAL A 128 -2.42 14.47 5.75
N LYS A 129 -3.49 14.20 6.51
CA LYS A 129 -3.41 13.98 7.96
C LYS A 129 -2.76 12.64 8.27
N ALA A 130 -3.16 11.56 7.57
CA ALA A 130 -2.56 10.24 7.72
C ALA A 130 -1.05 10.29 7.48
N ARG A 131 -0.61 10.95 6.41
CA ARG A 131 0.81 11.11 6.09
C ARG A 131 1.56 11.99 7.10
N LYS A 132 0.91 13.03 7.65
CA LYS A 132 1.49 13.83 8.75
C LYS A 132 1.69 12.99 10.00
N LEU A 133 0.74 12.10 10.34
CA LEU A 133 0.91 11.15 11.44
C LEU A 133 2.13 10.26 11.22
N GLY A 134 2.26 9.62 10.04
CA GLY A 134 3.41 8.79 9.71
C GLY A 134 4.74 9.54 9.81
N ASN A 135 4.81 10.75 9.26
CA ASN A 135 6.00 11.59 9.36
C ASN A 135 6.33 11.98 10.81
N ALA A 136 5.32 12.27 11.63
CA ALA A 136 5.52 12.58 13.03
C ALA A 136 6.10 11.37 13.79
N ILE A 137 5.61 10.15 13.51
CA ILE A 137 6.13 8.92 14.11
C ILE A 137 7.59 8.69 13.69
N LEU A 138 7.93 8.83 12.40
CA LEU A 138 9.31 8.70 11.92
C LEU A 138 10.23 9.72 12.60
N THR A 139 9.80 10.98 12.67
CA THR A 139 10.58 12.05 13.29
C THR A 139 10.83 11.79 14.78
N GLU A 140 9.79 11.37 15.50
CA GLU A 140 9.90 11.06 16.92
C GLU A 140 10.82 9.86 17.17
N ALA A 141 10.75 8.81 16.34
CA ALA A 141 11.64 7.67 16.47
C ALA A 141 13.10 8.05 16.25
N MET A 142 13.40 8.89 15.25
CA MET A 142 14.76 9.43 15.06
C MET A 142 15.23 10.31 16.24
N ASN A 143 14.32 11.06 16.84
CA ASN A 143 14.64 11.88 18.02
C ASN A 143 14.98 11.03 19.25
N ARG A 144 14.33 9.85 19.41
CA ARG A 144 14.56 8.95 20.53
C ARG A 144 15.88 8.19 20.41
N ASP A 145 16.23 7.79 19.20
CA ASP A 145 17.48 7.11 18.89
C ASP A 145 18.14 7.74 17.66
N GLY A 146 19.14 8.57 17.88
CA GLY A 146 19.88 9.25 16.83
C GLY A 146 20.67 8.32 15.90
N LYS A 147 20.69 7.00 16.14
CA LYS A 147 21.29 6.00 15.24
C LYS A 147 20.29 5.50 14.22
N ILE A 148 18.97 5.65 14.48
CA ILE A 148 17.91 5.25 13.56
C ILE A 148 17.84 6.26 12.42
N GLY A 149 18.15 5.83 11.23
CA GLY A 149 18.14 6.67 10.02
C GLY A 149 17.03 6.32 9.04
N PHE A 150 16.20 5.33 9.35
CA PHE A 150 15.14 4.81 8.48
C PHE A 150 15.60 4.57 7.04
N LYS A 151 16.76 3.97 6.87
CA LYS A 151 17.31 3.62 5.55
C LYS A 151 16.46 2.58 4.82
N SER A 152 15.69 1.78 5.56
CA SER A 152 14.74 0.81 5.02
C SER A 152 13.38 1.42 4.68
N TYR A 153 13.05 2.62 5.18
CA TYR A 153 11.79 3.29 4.82
C TYR A 153 11.76 3.61 3.33
N ASP A 154 10.76 3.08 2.61
CA ASP A 154 10.55 3.38 1.19
C ASP A 154 9.48 4.48 1.04
N ARG A 155 8.28 4.25 1.55
CA ARG A 155 7.17 5.20 1.41
C ARG A 155 6.01 4.95 2.36
N PHE A 156 5.06 5.89 2.34
CA PHE A 156 3.71 5.68 2.87
C PHE A 156 2.73 5.31 1.76
N PHE A 157 1.68 4.57 2.13
CA PHE A 157 0.45 4.45 1.37
C PHE A 157 -0.72 4.98 2.22
N PRO A 158 -1.44 6.04 1.75
CA PRO A 158 -1.25 6.74 0.49
C PRO A 158 0.08 7.49 0.45
N ASN A 159 0.73 7.54 -0.74
CA ASN A 159 2.00 8.26 -0.90
C ASN A 159 1.82 9.72 -1.36
N GLN A 160 0.59 10.15 -1.56
CA GLN A 160 0.21 11.48 -2.03
C GLN A 160 -0.99 12.01 -1.24
N ASP A 161 -1.15 13.33 -1.18
CA ASP A 161 -2.20 14.00 -0.41
C ASP A 161 -3.52 14.06 -1.16
N THR A 162 -3.47 14.05 -2.50
CA THR A 162 -4.63 14.19 -3.37
C THR A 162 -4.57 13.16 -4.49
N LEU A 163 -5.74 12.68 -4.91
CA LEU A 163 -5.86 11.81 -6.07
C LEU A 163 -5.92 12.66 -7.34
N PRO A 164 -5.01 12.47 -8.31
CA PRO A 164 -5.11 13.13 -9.61
C PRO A 164 -6.42 12.76 -10.31
N GLU A 165 -6.99 13.70 -11.06
CA GLU A 165 -8.20 13.46 -11.86
C GLU A 165 -8.00 12.24 -12.78
N GLY A 166 -8.93 11.28 -12.73
CA GLY A 166 -8.86 10.01 -13.46
C GLY A 166 -7.79 9.03 -12.93
N GLY A 167 -7.00 9.40 -11.94
CA GLY A 167 -6.00 8.53 -11.33
C GLY A 167 -6.60 7.48 -10.39
N LEU A 168 -5.81 6.45 -10.07
CA LEU A 168 -6.19 5.40 -9.11
C LEU A 168 -5.35 5.48 -7.82
N GLY A 169 -4.35 6.36 -7.79
CA GLY A 169 -3.39 6.40 -6.70
C GLY A 169 -2.39 5.24 -6.75
N ASN A 170 -1.69 5.05 -5.65
CA ASN A 170 -0.72 3.96 -5.50
C ASN A 170 -1.35 2.75 -4.85
N LEU A 171 -0.91 1.60 -5.32
CA LEU A 171 -1.31 0.29 -4.84
C LEU A 171 -0.38 -0.16 -3.71
N VAL A 172 -0.93 -0.68 -2.64
CA VAL A 172 -0.25 -1.43 -1.59
C VAL A 172 -0.70 -2.88 -1.60
#